data_77243cb3f10442fcd1f06e674b58f483
#
_entry.id   77243cb3f10442fcd1f06e674b58f483
#
_cell.length_a   1.000
_cell.length_b   1.000
_cell.length_c   1.000
_cell.angle_alpha   90.00
_cell.angle_beta   90.00
_cell.angle_gamma   90.00
#
_symmetry.space_group_name_H-M   'P 1'
#
loop_
_entity.id
_entity.type
_entity.pdbx_description
1 polymer ?
#
loop_
_entity_poly.entity_id
_entity_poly.type
_entity_poly.pdbx_seq_one_letter_code
_entity_poly.pdbx_strand_id
1 'polypeptide(L)'
;MPVDLTWSPLARARLEEIRAYVSLDNPAAAERLATRIVAVVEALRDYPYLGRAGAEPGIRELVIGGTPHIVHYHVRGKRVTINTVWHGAQRKEPPGRARDLPRV
;
A
#
# COMPACT_ATOMS: atom_id res chain seq x y z
N MET A 1 -21.28 3.59 7.43
CA MET A 1 -20.64 4.87 7.07
C MET A 1 -19.21 4.62 6.62
N PRO A 2 -18.81 5.17 5.50
CA PRO A 2 -17.41 5.02 5.05
C PRO A 2 -16.47 5.69 6.03
N VAL A 3 -15.27 5.15 6.13
CA VAL A 3 -14.22 5.75 6.94
C VAL A 3 -13.51 6.86 6.15
N ASP A 4 -12.83 7.74 6.87
CA ASP A 4 -11.94 8.71 6.23
C ASP A 4 -10.69 7.98 5.78
N LEU A 5 -10.32 8.17 4.53
CA LEU A 5 -9.15 7.53 3.95
C LEU A 5 -8.14 8.59 3.56
N THR A 6 -6.92 8.43 4.03
CA THR A 6 -5.83 9.36 3.74
C THR A 6 -4.60 8.58 3.27
N TRP A 7 -3.96 9.06 2.22
CA TRP A 7 -2.67 8.53 1.78
C TRP A 7 -1.57 9.35 2.45
N SER A 8 -0.64 8.67 3.09
CA SER A 8 0.53 9.37 3.63
C SER A 8 1.41 9.89 2.48
N PRO A 9 2.27 10.87 2.75
CA PRO A 9 3.23 11.29 1.73
C PRO A 9 4.10 10.16 1.21
N LEU A 10 4.52 9.26 2.10
CA LEU A 10 5.31 8.10 1.69
C LEU A 10 4.53 7.19 0.75
N ALA A 11 3.26 6.93 1.08
CA ALA A 11 2.44 6.06 0.23
C ALA A 11 2.25 6.66 -1.15
N ARG A 12 2.04 7.97 -1.23
CA ARG A 12 1.93 8.66 -2.52
C ARG A 12 3.22 8.55 -3.30
N ALA A 13 4.35 8.75 -2.64
CA ALA A 13 5.65 8.66 -3.29
C ALA A 13 5.90 7.24 -3.80
N ARG A 14 5.55 6.25 -3.01
CA ARG A 14 5.72 4.85 -3.42
C ARG A 14 4.87 4.50 -4.63
N LEU A 15 3.64 4.96 -4.67
CA LEU A 15 2.79 4.72 -5.83
C LEU A 15 3.38 5.33 -7.09
N GLU A 16 3.91 6.55 -6.99
CA GLU A 16 4.53 7.19 -8.15
C GLU A 16 5.82 6.48 -8.56
N GLU A 17 6.60 5.98 -7.61
CA GLU A 17 7.80 5.20 -7.91
C GLU A 17 7.45 3.92 -8.66
N ILE A 18 6.41 3.23 -8.21
CA ILE A 18 5.96 2.01 -8.86
C ILE A 18 5.53 2.31 -10.29
N ARG A 19 4.72 3.36 -10.46
CA ARG A 19 4.24 3.75 -11.77
C ARG A 19 5.39 4.12 -12.70
N ALA A 20 6.34 4.91 -12.21
CA ALA A 20 7.49 5.33 -13.00
C ALA A 20 8.34 4.12 -13.42
N TYR A 21 8.56 3.20 -12.51
CA TYR A 21 9.38 2.03 -12.79
C TYR A 21 8.75 1.15 -13.87
N VAL A 22 7.47 0.84 -13.72
CA VAL A 22 6.76 0.00 -14.70
C VAL A 22 6.68 0.72 -16.04
N SER A 23 6.55 2.03 -16.02
CA SER A 23 6.45 2.84 -17.24
C SER A 23 7.72 2.78 -18.09
N LEU A 24 8.85 2.43 -17.51
CA LEU A 24 10.09 2.26 -18.29
C LEU A 24 9.93 1.18 -19.36
N ASP A 25 9.18 0.13 -19.05
CA ASP A 25 8.93 -0.96 -20.00
C ASP A 25 7.61 -0.79 -20.73
N ASN A 26 6.58 -0.36 -20.01
CA ASN A 26 5.23 -0.37 -20.57
C ASN A 26 4.38 0.71 -19.91
N PRO A 27 4.30 1.90 -20.53
CA PRO A 27 3.51 3.00 -19.94
C PRO A 27 2.03 2.66 -19.72
N ALA A 28 1.43 1.92 -20.65
CA ALA A 28 0.01 1.55 -20.48
C ALA A 28 -0.19 0.63 -19.29
N ALA A 29 0.73 -0.32 -19.09
CA ALA A 29 0.66 -1.21 -17.94
C ALA A 29 0.86 -0.45 -16.63
N ALA A 30 1.72 0.57 -16.64
CA ALA A 30 1.93 1.41 -15.47
C ALA A 30 0.65 2.11 -15.04
N GLU A 31 -0.10 2.64 -16.00
CA GLU A 31 -1.36 3.31 -15.70
C GLU A 31 -2.41 2.33 -15.20
N ARG A 32 -2.49 1.16 -15.80
CA ARG A 32 -3.44 0.13 -15.34
C ARG A 32 -3.12 -0.30 -13.90
N LEU A 33 -1.83 -0.48 -13.60
CA LEU A 33 -1.41 -0.87 -12.25
C LEU A 33 -1.75 0.20 -11.23
N ALA A 34 -1.42 1.45 -11.53
CA ALA A 34 -1.73 2.55 -10.62
C ALA A 34 -3.23 2.66 -10.37
N THR A 35 -4.03 2.56 -11.43
CA THR A 35 -5.48 2.61 -11.32
C THR A 35 -6.01 1.48 -10.45
N ARG A 36 -5.45 0.28 -10.63
CA ARG A 36 -5.87 -0.88 -9.84
C ARG A 36 -5.53 -0.70 -8.37
N ILE A 37 -4.33 -0.23 -8.07
CA ILE A 37 -3.92 0.00 -6.68
C ILE A 37 -4.87 1.00 -6.02
N VAL A 38 -5.16 2.10 -6.70
CA VAL A 38 -6.06 3.11 -6.15
C VAL A 38 -7.46 2.54 -5.95
N ALA A 39 -7.96 1.77 -6.91
CA ALA A 39 -9.31 1.19 -6.79
C ALA A 39 -9.41 0.23 -5.60
N VAL A 40 -8.39 -0.60 -5.40
CA VAL A 40 -8.39 -1.55 -4.28
C VAL A 40 -8.30 -0.79 -2.96
N VAL A 41 -7.48 0.24 -2.91
CA VAL A 41 -7.36 1.07 -1.69
C VAL A 41 -8.67 1.77 -1.40
N GLU A 42 -9.37 2.28 -2.42
CA GLU A 42 -10.65 2.95 -2.21
C GLU A 42 -11.70 2.03 -1.60
N ALA A 43 -11.62 0.73 -1.86
CA ALA A 43 -12.54 -0.23 -1.25
C ALA A 43 -12.43 -0.25 0.27
N LEU A 44 -11.30 0.21 0.83
CA LEU A 44 -11.13 0.27 2.27
C LEU A 44 -12.04 1.29 2.95
N ARG A 45 -12.62 2.21 2.18
CA ARG A 45 -13.61 3.14 2.74
C ARG A 45 -14.81 2.41 3.30
N ASP A 46 -15.23 1.34 2.62
CA ASP A 46 -16.37 0.55 3.04
C ASP A 46 -15.95 -0.70 3.81
N TYR A 47 -14.76 -1.20 3.57
CA TYR A 47 -14.26 -2.44 4.17
C TYR A 47 -12.87 -2.23 4.76
N PRO A 48 -12.75 -1.46 5.85
CA PRO A 48 -11.43 -1.13 6.39
C PRO A 48 -10.64 -2.32 6.89
N TYR A 49 -11.31 -3.43 7.19
CA TYR A 49 -10.63 -4.65 7.67
C TYR A 49 -10.40 -5.66 6.58
N LEU A 50 -10.48 -5.23 5.32
CA LEU A 50 -10.29 -6.12 4.18
C LEU A 50 -8.91 -6.77 4.16
N GLY A 51 -7.88 -6.04 4.55
CA GLY A 51 -6.53 -6.58 4.66
C GLY A 51 -6.38 -7.45 5.88
N ARG A 52 -5.36 -8.29 5.88
CA ARG A 52 -5.08 -9.14 7.03
C ARG A 52 -4.39 -8.34 8.13
N ALA A 53 -4.49 -8.82 9.36
CA ALA A 53 -3.85 -8.18 10.49
C ALA A 53 -2.33 -8.21 10.34
N GLY A 54 -1.70 -7.09 10.62
CA GLY A 54 -0.25 -6.98 10.62
C GLY A 54 0.33 -7.29 11.99
N ALA A 55 1.59 -6.89 12.18
CA ALA A 55 2.32 -7.22 13.40
C ALA A 55 1.85 -6.44 14.62
N GLU A 56 1.27 -5.28 14.42
CA GLU A 56 0.86 -4.41 15.52
C GLU A 56 -0.64 -4.11 15.47
N PRO A 57 -1.25 -3.78 16.61
CA PRO A 57 -2.68 -3.44 16.62
C PRO A 57 -2.99 -2.32 15.65
N GLY A 58 -4.07 -2.47 14.89
CA GLY A 58 -4.50 -1.47 13.93
C GLY A 58 -3.79 -1.51 12.60
N ILE A 59 -2.68 -2.22 12.50
CA ILE A 59 -1.91 -2.32 11.25
C ILE A 59 -2.45 -3.49 10.42
N ARG A 60 -2.65 -3.23 9.13
CA ARG A 60 -3.15 -4.24 8.20
C ARG A 60 -2.39 -4.19 6.89
N GLU A 61 -2.42 -5.31 6.20
CA GLU A 61 -1.75 -5.47 4.91
C GLU A 61 -2.74 -6.02 3.90
N LEU A 62 -2.79 -5.38 2.75
CA LEU A 62 -3.71 -5.80 1.69
C LEU A 62 -2.92 -6.09 0.43
N VAL A 63 -2.96 -7.35 0.01
CA VAL A 63 -2.31 -7.76 -1.23
C VAL A 63 -3.16 -7.28 -2.40
N ILE A 64 -2.51 -6.65 -3.38
CA ILE A 64 -3.18 -6.26 -4.61
C ILE A 64 -3.16 -7.47 -5.54
N GLY A 65 -4.29 -8.15 -5.65
CA GLY A 65 -4.38 -9.40 -6.40
C GLY A 65 -3.86 -9.26 -7.83
N GLY A 66 -3.13 -10.28 -8.29
CA GLY A 66 -2.54 -10.27 -9.62
C GLY A 66 -1.28 -9.45 -9.74
N THR A 67 -0.77 -8.92 -8.63
CA THR A 67 0.46 -8.12 -8.61
C THR A 67 1.30 -8.52 -7.41
N PRO A 68 2.59 -8.17 -7.40
CA PRO A 68 3.44 -8.40 -6.23
C PRO A 68 3.33 -7.30 -5.18
N HIS A 69 2.38 -6.39 -5.30
CA HIS A 69 2.31 -5.22 -4.42
C HIS A 69 1.42 -5.44 -3.23
N ILE A 70 1.83 -4.86 -2.10
CA ILE A 70 1.12 -4.97 -0.82
C ILE A 70 0.94 -3.57 -0.27
N VAL A 71 -0.30 -3.26 0.11
CA VAL A 71 -0.63 -1.98 0.75
C VAL A 71 -0.58 -2.18 2.26
N HIS A 72 0.21 -1.36 2.92
CA HIS A 72 0.33 -1.35 4.37
C HIS A 72 -0.45 -0.16 4.89
N TYR A 73 -1.41 -0.39 5.76
CA TYR A 73 -2.27 0.68 6.23
C TYR A 73 -2.62 0.52 7.71
N HIS A 74 -3.16 1.57 8.27
CA HIS A 74 -3.48 1.64 9.69
C HIS A 74 -4.95 2.01 9.84
N VAL A 75 -5.68 1.27 10.67
CA VAL A 75 -7.07 1.56 10.97
C VAL A 75 -7.14 2.05 12.40
N ARG A 76 -7.70 3.23 12.59
CA ARG A 76 -7.89 3.81 13.91
C ARG A 76 -9.27 4.45 13.96
N GLY A 77 -10.22 3.79 14.62
CA GLY A 77 -11.60 4.24 14.63
C GLY A 77 -12.16 4.32 13.23
N LYS A 78 -12.62 5.50 12.84
CA LYS A 78 -13.17 5.72 11.51
C LYS A 78 -12.16 6.32 10.55
N ARG A 79 -10.88 6.17 10.84
CA ARG A 79 -9.82 6.72 9.99
C ARG A 79 -8.91 5.62 9.51
N VAL A 80 -8.65 5.62 8.21
CA VAL A 80 -7.70 4.70 7.59
C VAL A 80 -6.60 5.55 6.98
N THR A 81 -5.36 5.23 7.30
CA THR A 81 -4.19 5.89 6.73
C THR A 81 -3.39 4.87 5.95
N ILE A 82 -3.15 5.16 4.68
CA ILE A 82 -2.29 4.31 3.86
C ILE A 82 -0.86 4.74 4.15
N ASN A 83 -0.10 3.84 4.76
CA ASN A 83 1.25 4.14 5.21
C ASN A 83 2.26 4.01 4.08
N THR A 84 2.17 2.94 3.32
CA THR A 84 3.09 2.70 2.22
C THR A 84 2.54 1.61 1.31
N VAL A 85 3.15 1.49 0.14
CA VAL A 85 2.93 0.39 -0.78
C VAL A 85 4.29 -0.18 -1.08
N TRP A 86 4.45 -1.48 -0.99
CA TRP A 86 5.73 -2.10 -1.27
C TRP A 86 5.59 -3.31 -2.16
N HIS A 87 6.69 -3.72 -2.73
CA HIS A 87 6.78 -4.93 -3.53
C HIS A 87 7.00 -6.10 -2.58
N GLY A 88 6.22 -7.17 -2.73
CA GLY A 88 6.29 -8.31 -1.84
C GLY A 88 7.67 -8.92 -1.69
N ALA A 89 8.45 -8.91 -2.77
CA ALA A 89 9.81 -9.46 -2.73
C ALA A 89 10.76 -8.61 -1.88
N GLN A 90 10.45 -7.33 -1.68
CA GLN A 90 11.28 -6.43 -0.87
C GLN A 90 10.86 -6.41 0.58
N ARG A 91 9.66 -6.91 0.86
CA ARG A 91 9.09 -6.86 2.17
C ARG A 91 9.52 -8.09 2.96
N LYS A 92 10.59 -7.96 3.67
CA LYS A 92 11.06 -9.05 4.53
C LYS A 92 10.72 -8.82 5.97
N GLU A 93 10.53 -7.57 6.36
CA GLU A 93 10.26 -7.19 7.73
C GLU A 93 9.30 -6.03 7.76
N PRO A 94 8.51 -5.87 8.85
CA PRO A 94 7.60 -4.74 8.98
C PRO A 94 8.37 -3.43 9.02
N PRO A 95 7.77 -2.34 8.49
CA PRO A 95 8.37 -1.02 8.59
C PRO A 95 8.58 -0.62 10.04
N GLY A 96 9.57 0.23 10.27
CA GLY A 96 9.84 0.77 11.59
C GLY A 96 10.87 0.02 12.38
N ARG A 97 11.30 -1.15 11.91
CA ARG A 97 12.40 -1.85 12.55
C ARG A 97 13.72 -1.26 12.10
N ALA A 98 14.71 -1.34 12.98
CA ALA A 98 16.03 -0.81 12.65
C ALA A 98 16.60 -1.39 11.37
N ARG A 99 16.42 -2.67 11.15
CA ARG A 99 16.98 -3.32 9.97
C ARG A 99 16.12 -3.14 8.72
N ASP A 100 15.02 -2.45 8.83
CA ASP A 100 14.25 -2.03 7.66
C ASP A 100 14.84 -0.79 7.04
N LEU A 101 15.87 -0.23 7.66
CA LEU A 101 16.57 0.90 7.10
C LEU A 101 17.20 0.50 5.78
N PRO A 102 17.36 1.46 4.86
CA PRO A 102 17.94 1.15 3.57
C PRO A 102 19.28 0.48 3.72
N ARG A 103 19.45 -0.55 2.93
CA ARG A 103 20.72 -1.21 2.86
C ARG A 103 21.44 -0.68 1.66
N VAL A 104 22.53 -0.14 1.91
CA VAL A 104 23.31 0.42 0.82
C VAL A 104 24.35 -0.55 0.38
#